data_d88560f3eefe5a15961a72bde58bd842
#
_entry.id   d88560f3eefe5a15961a72bde58bd842
#
_cell.length_a   1.000
_cell.length_b   1.000
_cell.length_c   1.000
_cell.angle_alpha   90.00
_cell.angle_beta   90.00
_cell.angle_gamma   90.00
#
_symmetry.space_group_name_H-M   'P 1'
#
loop_
_entity.id
_entity.type
_entity.pdbx_description
1 polymer ?
#
loop_
_entity_poly.entity_id
_entity_poly.type
_entity_poly.pdbx_seq_one_letter_code
_entity_poly.pdbx_strand_id
1 'polypeptide(L)'
;MDDKPFDRQNAAYAQALYEEFALNPEGVPEQWRDFFALGPQATAEAGLLVPEGLAENGGGRSYPEAGITSPVVAAERSAAPQEAHTMRHLLRAVAHATSFIQAYRDHGHQLSTVDPLGSEPPGHPQLDPSFFGTSLEELQELPASLVFENARDESLAVVLERLQQAYCGTIGYEFEHIEDPSVVRWLWDQVESGTHTRPLETGDRVRLLQRLTEVESLEQFLHTAYLGQKRFSIEGSDIVIPMLDLALHESAKVGAKRVVLGMAHRGRLNVLAHIVGLGYEEITREFEGIQAKGAFTVEGTGDVKYHQGAQGEQSLPDGSTIHITLAPNPSHLEFVNPVVEGMTRALQNTGYDQDAKRDPAAVVAILIHGDAAFAGEGVVAETLNLGRLDGYTPGGTVHIILDNQIGFTTLPIHGRSTRYASDLAKGFSFPIIHVNADDPEACLAAVRLAMVYRAEYHDDVIIDLVGYRRYGHNEGDEPSFTQP
;
A
#
# COMPACT_ATOMS: atom_id res chain seq x y z
N MET A 1 -31.35 2.96 -33.98
CA MET A 1 -30.52 2.15 -33.08
C MET A 1 -29.37 1.65 -33.92
N ASP A 2 -28.22 2.30 -33.80
CA ASP A 2 -27.03 1.89 -34.56
C ASP A 2 -26.45 0.64 -33.92
N ASP A 3 -26.73 -0.50 -34.54
CA ASP A 3 -26.14 -1.81 -34.22
C ASP A 3 -24.70 -1.83 -34.74
N LYS A 4 -23.78 -1.18 -34.01
CA LYS A 4 -22.34 -1.36 -34.23
C LYS A 4 -21.88 -2.55 -33.39
N PRO A 5 -21.34 -3.62 -34.00
CA PRO A 5 -20.86 -4.79 -33.26
C PRO A 5 -19.60 -4.53 -32.44
N PHE A 6 -19.13 -3.28 -32.42
CA PHE A 6 -17.88 -2.89 -31.84
C PHE A 6 -18.05 -1.74 -30.84
N ASP A 7 -17.67 -1.97 -29.56
CA ASP A 7 -17.49 -0.97 -28.51
C ASP A 7 -16.01 -0.97 -28.09
N ARG A 8 -15.46 0.20 -27.73
CA ARG A 8 -14.06 0.38 -27.32
C ARG A 8 -13.64 -0.55 -26.17
N GLN A 9 -14.58 -1.04 -25.37
CA GLN A 9 -14.32 -2.01 -24.31
C GLN A 9 -13.93 -3.40 -24.81
N ASN A 10 -14.19 -3.71 -26.10
CA ASN A 10 -13.92 -5.01 -26.72
C ASN A 10 -12.80 -4.98 -27.78
N ALA A 11 -11.97 -3.93 -27.78
CA ALA A 11 -10.96 -3.71 -28.81
C ALA A 11 -9.98 -4.90 -28.99
N ALA A 12 -9.51 -5.48 -27.90
CA ALA A 12 -8.59 -6.63 -27.96
C ALA A 12 -9.27 -7.90 -28.54
N TYR A 13 -10.53 -8.11 -28.19
CA TYR A 13 -11.32 -9.23 -28.76
C TYR A 13 -11.61 -9.03 -30.25
N ALA A 14 -11.99 -7.82 -30.64
CA ALA A 14 -12.22 -7.46 -32.04
C ALA A 14 -10.94 -7.58 -32.87
N GLN A 15 -9.78 -7.22 -32.32
CA GLN A 15 -8.48 -7.37 -32.96
C GLN A 15 -8.14 -8.86 -33.22
N ALA A 16 -8.33 -9.72 -32.21
CA ALA A 16 -8.11 -11.16 -32.35
C ALA A 16 -9.01 -11.79 -33.41
N LEU A 17 -10.30 -11.37 -33.48
CA LEU A 17 -11.22 -11.84 -34.51
C LEU A 17 -10.83 -11.32 -35.90
N TYR A 18 -10.28 -10.11 -36.03
CA TYR A 18 -9.80 -9.61 -37.31
C TYR A 18 -8.56 -10.37 -37.80
N GLU A 19 -7.66 -10.73 -36.93
CA GLU A 19 -6.50 -11.56 -37.22
C GLU A 19 -6.92 -12.98 -37.68
N GLU A 20 -7.92 -13.58 -37.00
CA GLU A 20 -8.50 -14.85 -37.39
C GLU A 20 -9.24 -14.73 -38.76
N PHE A 21 -10.01 -13.68 -38.97
CA PHE A 21 -10.68 -13.41 -40.27
C PHE A 21 -9.68 -13.29 -41.40
N ALA A 22 -8.53 -12.67 -41.20
CA ALA A 22 -7.49 -12.54 -42.19
C ALA A 22 -6.86 -13.88 -42.61
N LEU A 23 -6.84 -14.86 -41.67
CA LEU A 23 -6.30 -16.21 -41.91
C LEU A 23 -7.38 -17.21 -42.38
N ASN A 24 -8.57 -17.11 -41.79
CA ASN A 24 -9.68 -18.03 -42.00
C ASN A 24 -11.05 -17.30 -41.87
N PRO A 25 -11.55 -16.65 -42.89
CA PRO A 25 -12.80 -15.88 -42.84
C PRO A 25 -14.03 -16.66 -42.36
N GLU A 26 -14.07 -17.97 -42.62
CA GLU A 26 -15.17 -18.83 -42.18
C GLU A 26 -15.11 -19.21 -40.69
N GLY A 27 -13.96 -19.02 -40.01
CA GLY A 27 -13.77 -19.29 -38.62
C GLY A 27 -14.37 -18.23 -37.69
N VAL A 28 -14.77 -17.08 -38.25
CA VAL A 28 -15.25 -15.93 -37.47
C VAL A 28 -16.78 -15.85 -37.47
N PRO A 29 -17.44 -15.47 -36.35
CA PRO A 29 -18.90 -15.33 -36.31
C PRO A 29 -19.48 -14.42 -37.41
N GLU A 30 -20.65 -14.74 -37.97
CA GLU A 30 -21.24 -14.10 -39.12
C GLU A 30 -21.32 -12.57 -39.04
N GLN A 31 -21.74 -12.04 -37.88
CA GLN A 31 -21.82 -10.59 -37.62
C GLN A 31 -20.46 -9.86 -37.71
N TRP A 32 -19.39 -10.55 -37.40
CA TRP A 32 -18.03 -10.00 -37.48
C TRP A 32 -17.49 -10.16 -38.92
N ARG A 33 -17.82 -11.22 -39.61
CA ARG A 33 -17.46 -11.40 -41.03
C ARG A 33 -18.02 -10.28 -41.88
N ASP A 34 -19.31 -9.95 -41.70
CA ASP A 34 -19.97 -8.88 -42.43
C ASP A 34 -19.30 -7.52 -42.16
N PHE A 35 -18.91 -7.27 -40.92
CA PHE A 35 -18.19 -6.05 -40.54
C PHE A 35 -16.81 -5.99 -41.18
N PHE A 36 -16.00 -7.03 -41.10
CA PHE A 36 -14.65 -7.07 -41.67
C PHE A 36 -14.65 -7.11 -43.19
N ALA A 37 -15.71 -7.61 -43.81
CA ALA A 37 -15.90 -7.60 -45.28
C ALA A 37 -16.11 -6.19 -45.87
N LEU A 38 -16.36 -5.18 -45.02
CA LEU A 38 -16.40 -3.77 -45.42
C LEU A 38 -15.04 -3.24 -45.86
N GLY A 39 -13.97 -3.96 -45.53
CA GLY A 39 -12.61 -3.71 -45.97
C GLY A 39 -11.71 -3.04 -44.96
N PRO A 40 -10.41 -2.96 -45.27
CA PRO A 40 -9.37 -2.49 -44.34
C PRO A 40 -9.58 -1.05 -43.81
N GLN A 41 -10.19 -0.19 -44.64
CA GLN A 41 -10.44 1.20 -44.29
C GLN A 41 -11.51 1.33 -43.20
N ALA A 42 -12.61 0.59 -43.31
CA ALA A 42 -13.67 0.56 -42.30
C ALA A 42 -13.15 -0.05 -40.96
N THR A 43 -12.27 -1.05 -41.05
CA THR A 43 -11.66 -1.71 -39.92
C THR A 43 -10.68 -0.74 -39.21
N ALA A 44 -9.89 0.02 -39.94
CA ALA A 44 -8.97 1.05 -39.39
C ALA A 44 -9.73 2.23 -38.76
N GLU A 45 -10.83 2.67 -39.34
CA GLU A 45 -11.73 3.71 -38.80
C GLU A 45 -12.38 3.28 -37.49
N ALA A 46 -12.55 1.99 -37.27
CA ALA A 46 -12.98 1.41 -36.00
C ALA A 46 -11.84 1.29 -34.95
N GLY A 47 -10.59 1.63 -35.32
CA GLY A 47 -9.44 1.62 -34.40
C GLY A 47 -8.71 0.27 -34.30
N LEU A 48 -8.95 -0.65 -35.23
CA LEU A 48 -8.23 -1.93 -35.29
C LEU A 48 -6.97 -1.80 -36.16
N LEU A 49 -5.89 -2.50 -35.76
CA LEU A 49 -4.64 -2.54 -36.50
C LEU A 49 -4.79 -3.46 -37.73
N VAL A 50 -4.59 -2.91 -38.90
CA VAL A 50 -4.60 -3.67 -40.16
C VAL A 50 -3.15 -4.05 -40.49
N PRO A 51 -2.78 -5.37 -40.54
CA PRO A 51 -1.45 -5.79 -40.89
C PRO A 51 -1.03 -5.33 -42.29
N GLU A 52 0.18 -4.78 -42.43
CA GLU A 52 0.78 -4.45 -43.72
C GLU A 52 0.97 -5.74 -44.54
N GLY A 53 0.24 -5.89 -45.64
CA GLY A 53 0.34 -7.04 -46.55
C GLY A 53 -1.00 -7.64 -47.00
N LEU A 54 -2.12 -7.26 -46.40
CA LEU A 54 -3.45 -7.73 -46.79
C LEU A 54 -4.18 -6.78 -47.76
N ALA A 55 -3.57 -5.68 -48.17
CA ALA A 55 -4.15 -4.68 -49.08
C ALA A 55 -4.13 -5.07 -50.56
N GLU A 56 -3.55 -6.20 -50.95
CA GLU A 56 -3.31 -6.53 -52.37
C GLU A 56 -4.01 -7.79 -52.89
N ASN A 57 -5.16 -8.21 -52.38
CA ASN A 57 -5.96 -9.26 -53.10
C ASN A 57 -7.46 -9.04 -52.96
N GLY A 58 -7.98 -8.16 -53.78
CA GLY A 58 -9.43 -7.98 -53.95
C GLY A 58 -9.73 -7.37 -55.31
N GLY A 59 -10.13 -8.23 -56.26
CA GLY A 59 -10.33 -7.97 -57.69
C GLY A 59 -11.21 -6.78 -58.05
N GLY A 60 -10.84 -6.17 -59.10
CA GLY A 60 -11.22 -4.97 -59.79
C GLY A 60 -12.70 -4.56 -59.82
N ARG A 61 -12.87 -3.25 -59.67
CA ARG A 61 -13.77 -2.39 -60.45
C ARG A 61 -13.13 -1.03 -60.61
N SER A 62 -12.86 -0.69 -61.88
CA SER A 62 -12.36 0.61 -62.32
C SER A 62 -13.42 1.69 -62.15
N TYR A 63 -13.04 2.82 -61.49
CA TYR A 63 -13.76 4.11 -61.59
C TYR A 63 -12.83 5.15 -62.19
N PRO A 64 -13.34 6.13 -62.97
CA PRO A 64 -12.56 7.05 -63.77
C PRO A 64 -11.85 8.12 -62.91
N GLU A 65 -10.64 8.43 -63.32
CA GLU A 65 -9.79 9.49 -62.77
C GLU A 65 -10.46 10.87 -62.88
N ALA A 66 -10.66 11.53 -61.72
CA ALA A 66 -10.80 12.98 -61.67
C ALA A 66 -9.46 13.52 -61.11
N GLY A 67 -8.71 14.12 -61.99
CA GLY A 67 -7.39 14.69 -61.65
C GLY A 67 -7.49 15.85 -60.64
N ILE A 68 -6.83 15.68 -59.52
CA ILE A 68 -6.36 16.76 -58.70
C ILE A 68 -4.88 16.47 -58.41
N THR A 69 -4.01 17.16 -59.14
CA THR A 69 -2.58 17.18 -58.91
C THR A 69 -2.27 18.14 -57.75
N SER A 70 -2.06 17.60 -56.57
CA SER A 70 -1.30 18.28 -55.50
C SER A 70 0.13 17.72 -55.51
N PRO A 71 1.17 18.57 -55.48
CA PRO A 71 2.55 18.07 -55.42
C PRO A 71 2.81 17.52 -54.03
N VAL A 72 2.73 16.19 -53.90
CA VAL A 72 3.33 15.50 -52.77
C VAL A 72 4.84 15.63 -52.95
N VAL A 73 5.44 16.45 -52.09
CA VAL A 73 6.88 16.47 -51.92
C VAL A 73 7.29 15.09 -51.44
N ALA A 74 7.85 14.31 -52.38
CA ALA A 74 8.52 13.06 -52.05
C ALA A 74 9.76 13.42 -51.21
N ALA A 75 9.61 13.42 -49.90
CA ALA A 75 10.74 13.37 -49.00
C ALA A 75 11.41 12.01 -49.23
N GLU A 76 12.53 12.00 -49.89
CA GLU A 76 13.43 10.85 -49.97
C GLU A 76 13.77 10.38 -48.56
N ARG A 77 13.10 9.38 -48.06
CA ARG A 77 13.48 8.62 -46.87
C ARG A 77 14.33 7.44 -47.32
N SER A 78 15.54 7.73 -47.71
CA SER A 78 16.58 6.72 -47.81
C SER A 78 17.41 6.76 -46.51
N ALA A 79 16.80 6.35 -45.40
CA ALA A 79 17.62 5.84 -44.31
C ALA A 79 18.21 4.51 -44.77
N ALA A 80 19.54 4.37 -44.70
CA ALA A 80 20.20 3.12 -45.04
C ALA A 80 19.55 1.98 -44.25
N PRO A 81 19.36 0.76 -44.80
CA PRO A 81 18.73 -0.36 -44.12
C PRO A 81 19.29 -0.65 -42.73
N GLN A 82 20.55 -0.31 -42.51
CA GLN A 82 21.26 -0.49 -41.25
C GLN A 82 20.83 0.53 -40.19
N GLU A 83 20.57 1.80 -40.57
CA GLU A 83 20.06 2.83 -39.64
C GLU A 83 18.61 2.51 -39.19
N ALA A 84 17.77 2.04 -40.10
CA ALA A 84 16.40 1.63 -39.79
C ALA A 84 16.38 0.39 -38.89
N HIS A 85 17.34 -0.52 -39.02
CA HIS A 85 17.49 -1.68 -38.12
C HIS A 85 17.95 -1.23 -36.73
N THR A 86 18.94 -0.38 -36.63
CA THR A 86 19.47 0.17 -35.38
C THR A 86 18.37 0.96 -34.62
N MET A 87 17.60 1.78 -35.33
CA MET A 87 16.47 2.53 -34.75
C MET A 87 15.39 1.59 -34.21
N ARG A 88 15.02 0.55 -34.94
CA ARG A 88 14.03 -0.44 -34.46
C ARG A 88 14.51 -1.19 -33.22
N HIS A 89 15.81 -1.54 -33.20
CA HIS A 89 16.39 -2.18 -32.01
C HIS A 89 16.34 -1.26 -30.78
N LEU A 90 16.72 0.01 -30.93
CA LEU A 90 16.67 1.01 -29.89
C LEU A 90 15.25 1.22 -29.37
N LEU A 91 14.26 1.39 -30.25
CA LEU A 91 12.86 1.57 -29.87
C LEU A 91 12.31 0.36 -29.09
N ARG A 92 12.70 -0.86 -29.49
CA ARG A 92 12.34 -2.08 -28.76
C ARG A 92 12.99 -2.11 -27.39
N ALA A 93 14.27 -1.80 -27.28
CA ALA A 93 14.98 -1.78 -26.01
C ALA A 93 14.39 -0.73 -25.04
N VAL A 94 14.02 0.46 -25.54
CA VAL A 94 13.33 1.48 -24.74
C VAL A 94 11.96 0.97 -24.27
N ALA A 95 11.18 0.32 -25.12
CA ALA A 95 9.89 -0.25 -24.73
C ALA A 95 10.05 -1.34 -23.65
N HIS A 96 11.04 -2.24 -23.79
CA HIS A 96 11.34 -3.25 -22.78
C HIS A 96 11.79 -2.61 -21.46
N ALA A 97 12.66 -1.58 -21.52
CA ALA A 97 13.12 -0.85 -20.35
C ALA A 97 11.95 -0.20 -19.60
N THR A 98 11.04 0.47 -20.30
CA THR A 98 9.85 1.08 -19.70
C THR A 98 8.96 0.04 -19.04
N SER A 99 8.74 -1.10 -19.70
CA SER A 99 7.93 -2.18 -19.11
C SER A 99 8.61 -2.80 -17.88
N PHE A 100 9.93 -2.95 -17.89
CA PHE A 100 10.69 -3.51 -16.77
C PHE A 100 10.73 -2.54 -15.57
N ILE A 101 10.85 -1.24 -15.81
CA ILE A 101 10.71 -0.21 -14.77
C ILE A 101 9.32 -0.27 -14.13
N GLN A 102 8.28 -0.36 -14.97
CA GLN A 102 6.92 -0.48 -14.47
C GLN A 102 6.73 -1.74 -13.63
N ALA A 103 7.37 -2.87 -14.01
CA ALA A 103 7.32 -4.10 -13.25
C ALA A 103 7.90 -3.95 -11.83
N TYR A 104 8.93 -3.13 -11.61
CA TYR A 104 9.39 -2.82 -10.25
C TYR A 104 8.32 -2.09 -9.43
N ARG A 105 7.61 -1.13 -10.04
CA ARG A 105 6.55 -0.37 -9.37
C ARG A 105 5.36 -1.24 -9.02
N ASP A 106 4.97 -2.14 -9.93
CA ASP A 106 3.76 -2.97 -9.79
C ASP A 106 4.01 -4.24 -8.95
N HIS A 107 5.22 -4.80 -9.01
CA HIS A 107 5.50 -6.13 -8.47
C HIS A 107 6.73 -6.18 -7.55
N GLY A 108 7.46 -5.08 -7.37
CA GLY A 108 8.66 -5.04 -6.53
C GLY A 108 8.43 -5.57 -5.11
N HIS A 109 7.26 -5.31 -4.53
CA HIS A 109 6.84 -5.83 -3.23
C HIS A 109 6.93 -7.36 -3.12
N GLN A 110 6.85 -8.08 -4.25
CA GLN A 110 6.95 -9.54 -4.27
C GLN A 110 8.40 -10.07 -4.21
N LEU A 111 9.40 -9.20 -4.37
CA LEU A 111 10.81 -9.48 -4.10
C LEU A 111 11.30 -8.85 -2.78
N SER A 112 10.46 -8.07 -2.11
CA SER A 112 10.82 -7.43 -0.85
C SER A 112 10.97 -8.45 0.27
N THR A 113 12.00 -8.28 1.11
CA THR A 113 12.31 -9.14 2.27
C THR A 113 11.57 -8.61 3.50
N VAL A 114 10.24 -8.61 3.43
CA VAL A 114 9.39 -8.07 4.49
C VAL A 114 9.17 -9.03 5.66
N ASP A 115 9.44 -10.33 5.49
CA ASP A 115 9.27 -11.31 6.56
C ASP A 115 10.53 -11.42 7.44
N PRO A 116 10.49 -11.01 8.72
CA PRO A 116 11.61 -11.14 9.64
C PRO A 116 11.99 -12.59 9.95
N LEU A 117 11.08 -13.56 9.73
CA LEU A 117 11.36 -14.99 9.92
C LEU A 117 12.08 -15.61 8.71
N GLY A 118 12.36 -14.82 7.67
CA GLY A 118 13.23 -15.20 6.56
C GLY A 118 12.58 -16.10 5.50
N SER A 119 11.26 -16.04 5.34
CA SER A 119 10.60 -16.68 4.20
C SER A 119 11.12 -16.07 2.89
N GLU A 120 11.42 -16.94 1.92
CA GLU A 120 11.86 -16.47 0.61
C GLU A 120 10.74 -15.68 -0.09
N PRO A 121 11.03 -14.47 -0.61
CA PRO A 121 10.07 -13.73 -1.39
C PRO A 121 9.62 -14.56 -2.61
N PRO A 122 8.32 -14.58 -2.93
CA PRO A 122 7.81 -15.42 -4.01
C PRO A 122 8.28 -15.00 -5.41
N GLY A 123 8.72 -13.74 -5.55
CA GLY A 123 9.07 -13.15 -6.83
C GLY A 123 7.87 -12.96 -7.78
N HIS A 124 8.16 -12.35 -8.92
CA HIS A 124 7.17 -12.23 -10.01
C HIS A 124 7.87 -12.37 -11.36
N PRO A 125 7.30 -13.08 -12.36
CA PRO A 125 7.95 -13.31 -13.65
C PRO A 125 8.38 -12.01 -14.37
N GLN A 126 7.64 -10.93 -14.25
CA GLN A 126 7.95 -9.63 -14.86
C GLN A 126 9.15 -8.92 -14.20
N LEU A 127 9.63 -9.40 -13.07
CA LEU A 127 10.86 -8.88 -12.45
C LEU A 127 12.13 -9.56 -13.01
N ASP A 128 11.96 -10.45 -13.99
CA ASP A 128 13.05 -11.00 -14.81
C ASP A 128 13.01 -10.34 -16.21
N PRO A 129 14.05 -9.65 -16.66
CA PRO A 129 14.08 -9.01 -17.99
C PRO A 129 13.78 -9.97 -19.15
N SER A 130 14.08 -11.26 -18.98
CA SER A 130 13.82 -12.30 -19.98
C SER A 130 12.34 -12.46 -20.31
N PHE A 131 11.44 -12.09 -19.38
CA PHE A 131 9.98 -12.06 -19.61
C PHE A 131 9.61 -11.13 -20.76
N PHE A 132 10.35 -10.03 -20.92
CA PHE A 132 10.15 -9.05 -22.00
C PHE A 132 11.00 -9.36 -23.24
N GLY A 133 11.75 -10.48 -23.26
CA GLY A 133 12.62 -10.87 -24.36
C GLY A 133 13.88 -10.02 -24.48
N THR A 134 14.41 -9.53 -23.36
CA THR A 134 15.66 -8.76 -23.26
C THR A 134 16.52 -9.31 -22.12
N SER A 135 17.71 -8.79 -21.94
CA SER A 135 18.59 -9.09 -20.82
C SER A 135 18.91 -7.85 -20.00
N LEU A 136 19.40 -8.03 -18.78
CA LEU A 136 19.80 -6.92 -17.92
C LEU A 136 20.97 -6.14 -18.57
N GLU A 137 21.91 -6.83 -19.23
CA GLU A 137 23.04 -6.24 -19.94
C GLU A 137 22.56 -5.31 -21.06
N GLU A 138 21.58 -5.75 -21.87
CA GLU A 138 21.03 -4.92 -22.95
C GLU A 138 20.34 -3.66 -22.42
N LEU A 139 19.61 -3.78 -21.30
CA LEU A 139 18.92 -2.64 -20.67
C LEU A 139 19.91 -1.65 -20.05
N GLN A 140 20.97 -2.14 -19.41
CA GLN A 140 21.99 -1.34 -18.74
C GLN A 140 22.80 -0.45 -19.68
N GLU A 141 22.92 -0.79 -20.97
CA GLU A 141 23.61 0.00 -21.98
C GLU A 141 22.81 1.25 -22.43
N LEU A 142 21.51 1.32 -22.10
CA LEU A 142 20.67 2.44 -22.49
C LEU A 142 20.93 3.68 -21.62
N PRO A 143 20.95 4.90 -22.23
CA PRO A 143 20.88 6.13 -21.46
C PRO A 143 19.54 6.23 -20.71
N ALA A 144 19.58 6.50 -19.41
CA ALA A 144 18.38 6.62 -18.59
C ALA A 144 17.45 7.76 -19.08
N SER A 145 18.01 8.80 -19.70
CA SER A 145 17.24 9.92 -20.27
C SER A 145 16.25 9.53 -21.37
N LEU A 146 16.33 8.31 -21.90
CA LEU A 146 15.36 7.79 -22.88
C LEU A 146 14.04 7.31 -22.20
N VAL A 147 14.08 7.04 -20.89
CA VAL A 147 12.96 6.48 -20.14
C VAL A 147 12.57 7.29 -18.91
N PHE A 148 13.44 8.22 -18.46
CA PHE A 148 13.20 9.14 -17.35
C PHE A 148 13.52 10.58 -17.78
N GLU A 149 12.51 11.45 -17.71
CA GLU A 149 12.65 12.86 -18.13
C GLU A 149 13.73 13.63 -17.34
N ASN A 150 13.94 13.27 -16.07
CA ASN A 150 14.86 13.95 -15.16
C ASN A 150 16.19 13.22 -14.97
N ALA A 151 16.43 12.12 -15.67
CA ALA A 151 17.70 11.41 -15.60
C ALA A 151 18.79 12.20 -16.36
N ARG A 152 19.67 12.86 -15.60
CA ARG A 152 20.85 13.52 -16.14
C ARG A 152 21.89 12.46 -16.43
N ASP A 153 22.38 12.35 -17.65
CA ASP A 153 23.57 11.57 -18.08
C ASP A 153 23.90 10.26 -17.31
N GLU A 154 22.89 9.71 -16.58
CA GLU A 154 23.00 8.43 -15.87
C GLU A 154 22.77 7.27 -16.84
N SER A 155 23.47 6.15 -16.62
CA SER A 155 23.11 4.90 -17.30
C SER A 155 21.84 4.32 -16.69
N LEU A 156 21.08 3.60 -17.49
CA LEU A 156 19.90 2.90 -16.99
C LEU A 156 20.25 1.86 -15.90
N ALA A 157 21.48 1.33 -15.91
CA ALA A 157 21.99 0.45 -14.85
C ALA A 157 21.82 1.07 -13.44
N VAL A 158 22.25 2.32 -13.27
CA VAL A 158 22.17 3.05 -11.99
C VAL A 158 20.71 3.25 -11.55
N VAL A 159 19.84 3.56 -12.52
CA VAL A 159 18.41 3.74 -12.26
C VAL A 159 17.77 2.42 -11.84
N LEU A 160 18.04 1.32 -12.54
CA LEU A 160 17.50 -0.01 -12.20
C LEU A 160 17.97 -0.49 -10.82
N GLU A 161 19.25 -0.25 -10.48
CA GLU A 161 19.76 -0.56 -9.13
C GLU A 161 19.02 0.25 -8.05
N ARG A 162 18.79 1.54 -8.27
CA ARG A 162 18.03 2.40 -7.36
C ARG A 162 16.58 1.94 -7.23
N LEU A 163 15.92 1.55 -8.32
CA LEU A 163 14.55 1.02 -8.29
C LEU A 163 14.50 -0.32 -7.53
N GLN A 164 15.46 -1.20 -7.76
CA GLN A 164 15.54 -2.44 -7.02
C GLN A 164 15.72 -2.20 -5.52
N GLN A 165 16.59 -1.26 -5.12
CA GLN A 165 16.76 -0.89 -3.71
C GLN A 165 15.48 -0.28 -3.13
N ALA A 166 14.76 0.56 -3.89
CA ALA A 166 13.56 1.22 -3.44
C ALA A 166 12.38 0.25 -3.28
N TYR A 167 12.15 -0.62 -4.27
CA TYR A 167 10.94 -1.45 -4.35
C TYR A 167 11.11 -2.91 -3.89
N CYS A 168 12.36 -3.39 -3.74
CA CYS A 168 12.65 -4.79 -3.39
C CYS A 168 13.49 -4.92 -2.11
N GLY A 169 13.52 -3.89 -1.27
CA GLY A 169 14.23 -3.90 0.01
C GLY A 169 13.42 -4.54 1.14
N THR A 170 13.48 -3.95 2.33
CA THR A 170 12.69 -4.33 3.52
C THR A 170 11.34 -3.60 3.58
N ILE A 171 11.02 -2.79 2.56
CA ILE A 171 9.73 -2.15 2.33
C ILE A 171 9.20 -2.59 0.97
N GLY A 172 7.93 -2.99 0.93
CA GLY A 172 7.19 -3.26 -0.30
C GLY A 172 6.05 -2.24 -0.44
N TYR A 173 5.76 -1.83 -1.67
CA TYR A 173 4.71 -0.85 -1.95
C TYR A 173 3.70 -1.43 -2.94
N GLU A 174 2.42 -1.16 -2.71
CA GLU A 174 1.35 -1.51 -3.64
C GLU A 174 0.49 -0.28 -3.91
N PHE A 175 0.60 0.27 -5.13
CA PHE A 175 -0.09 1.47 -5.58
C PHE A 175 -0.85 1.28 -6.89
N GLU A 176 -0.63 0.17 -7.61
CA GLU A 176 -1.17 -0.11 -8.94
C GLU A 176 -2.71 -0.20 -8.98
N HIS A 177 -3.33 -0.45 -7.83
CA HIS A 177 -4.78 -0.53 -7.67
C HIS A 177 -5.45 0.83 -7.44
N ILE A 178 -4.68 1.92 -7.31
CA ILE A 178 -5.19 3.27 -7.09
C ILE A 178 -5.71 3.84 -8.41
N GLU A 179 -6.97 4.26 -8.43
CA GLU A 179 -7.63 4.71 -9.66
C GLU A 179 -7.13 6.06 -10.19
N ASP A 180 -6.69 6.97 -9.29
CA ASP A 180 -6.20 8.29 -9.68
C ASP A 180 -4.72 8.23 -10.08
N PRO A 181 -4.38 8.39 -11.37
CA PRO A 181 -2.99 8.31 -11.83
C PRO A 181 -2.11 9.46 -11.30
N SER A 182 -2.68 10.56 -10.86
CA SER A 182 -1.92 11.66 -10.27
C SER A 182 -1.42 11.30 -8.87
N VAL A 183 -2.23 10.59 -8.09
CA VAL A 183 -1.87 10.04 -6.78
C VAL A 183 -0.78 8.97 -6.93
N VAL A 184 -0.95 8.05 -7.88
CA VAL A 184 0.05 7.00 -8.16
C VAL A 184 1.40 7.62 -8.53
N ARG A 185 1.43 8.61 -9.42
CA ARG A 185 2.65 9.31 -9.83
C ARG A 185 3.31 10.00 -8.64
N TRP A 186 2.54 10.68 -7.81
CA TRP A 186 3.06 11.35 -6.62
C TRP A 186 3.69 10.33 -5.66
N LEU A 187 3.06 9.17 -5.45
CA LEU A 187 3.60 8.08 -4.61
C LEU A 187 4.91 7.53 -5.18
N TRP A 188 4.99 7.31 -6.50
CA TRP A 188 6.25 6.92 -7.14
C TRP A 188 7.35 7.97 -6.94
N ASP A 189 7.03 9.26 -7.11
CA ASP A 189 7.99 10.35 -6.88
C ASP A 189 8.49 10.36 -5.43
N GLN A 190 7.63 10.13 -4.44
CA GLN A 190 8.02 10.02 -3.03
C GLN A 190 8.94 8.82 -2.79
N VAL A 191 8.62 7.66 -3.35
CA VAL A 191 9.42 6.43 -3.18
C VAL A 191 10.76 6.56 -3.91
N GLU A 192 10.76 6.95 -5.18
CA GLU A 192 11.95 7.01 -6.02
C GLU A 192 12.92 8.15 -5.67
N SER A 193 12.41 9.24 -5.06
CA SER A 193 13.27 10.29 -4.48
C SER A 193 13.95 9.87 -3.18
N GLY A 194 13.44 8.83 -2.49
CA GLY A 194 13.98 8.37 -1.21
C GLY A 194 13.81 9.38 -0.06
N THR A 195 12.95 10.39 -0.20
CA THR A 195 12.79 11.45 0.82
C THR A 195 12.34 10.88 2.17
N HIS A 196 11.49 9.86 2.16
CA HIS A 196 10.98 9.21 3.37
C HIS A 196 12.00 8.23 3.99
N THR A 197 12.92 7.65 3.20
CA THR A 197 13.92 6.66 3.64
C THR A 197 15.24 7.26 4.08
N ARG A 198 15.28 8.59 4.32
CA ARG A 198 16.50 9.25 4.79
C ARG A 198 17.07 8.56 6.03
N PRO A 199 18.39 8.28 6.08
CA PRO A 199 19.03 7.67 7.22
C PRO A 199 18.84 8.47 8.51
N LEU A 200 18.72 7.76 9.64
CA LEU A 200 18.64 8.41 10.94
C LEU A 200 20.02 8.95 11.37
N GLU A 201 20.01 10.12 11.96
CA GLU A 201 21.18 10.65 12.66
C GLU A 201 21.53 9.76 13.88
N THR A 202 22.80 9.77 14.28
CA THR A 202 23.27 8.95 15.43
C THR A 202 22.43 9.19 16.69
N GLY A 203 22.04 10.43 16.95
CA GLY A 203 21.20 10.77 18.11
C GLY A 203 19.78 10.15 18.01
N ASP A 204 19.21 10.08 16.81
CA ASP A 204 17.90 9.46 16.59
C ASP A 204 17.97 7.94 16.76
N ARG A 205 19.05 7.32 16.27
CA ARG A 205 19.28 5.87 16.47
C ARG A 205 19.41 5.50 17.95
N VAL A 206 20.10 6.34 18.72
CA VAL A 206 20.22 6.12 20.19
C VAL A 206 18.84 6.26 20.85
N ARG A 207 18.05 7.26 20.49
CA ARG A 207 16.68 7.43 21.03
C ARG A 207 15.76 6.26 20.64
N LEU A 208 15.88 5.79 19.41
CA LEU A 208 15.14 4.63 18.92
C LEU A 208 15.49 3.36 19.70
N LEU A 209 16.80 3.10 19.90
CA LEU A 209 17.27 1.97 20.71
C LEU A 209 16.80 2.07 22.17
N GLN A 210 16.88 3.26 22.75
CA GLN A 210 16.37 3.49 24.10
C GLN A 210 14.88 3.17 24.18
N ARG A 211 14.09 3.64 23.22
CA ARG A 211 12.64 3.41 23.20
C ARG A 211 12.29 1.93 23.08
N LEU A 212 12.95 1.20 22.18
CA LEU A 212 12.79 -0.24 22.06
C LEU A 212 13.17 -0.98 23.35
N THR A 213 14.25 -0.54 24.01
CA THR A 213 14.69 -1.09 25.31
C THR A 213 13.64 -0.85 26.41
N GLU A 214 12.99 0.31 26.44
CA GLU A 214 11.90 0.61 27.38
C GLU A 214 10.71 -0.33 27.16
N VAL A 215 10.31 -0.55 25.88
CA VAL A 215 9.23 -1.48 25.50
C VAL A 215 9.55 -2.90 25.94
N GLU A 216 10.72 -3.41 25.57
CA GLU A 216 11.17 -4.75 25.96
C GLU A 216 11.24 -4.90 27.47
N SER A 217 11.78 -3.91 28.19
CA SER A 217 11.90 -3.94 29.65
C SER A 217 10.53 -4.06 30.33
N LEU A 218 9.50 -3.38 29.85
CA LEU A 218 8.15 -3.52 30.35
C LEU A 218 7.60 -4.93 30.11
N GLU A 219 7.75 -5.47 28.89
CA GLU A 219 7.30 -6.82 28.57
C GLU A 219 8.00 -7.87 29.45
N GLN A 220 9.30 -7.80 29.59
CA GLN A 220 10.10 -8.68 30.43
C GLN A 220 9.71 -8.59 31.91
N PHE A 221 9.49 -7.37 32.40
CA PHE A 221 9.03 -7.15 33.78
C PHE A 221 7.68 -7.81 34.02
N LEU A 222 6.70 -7.56 33.15
CA LEU A 222 5.36 -8.13 33.27
C LEU A 222 5.38 -9.65 33.17
N HIS A 223 6.23 -10.20 32.28
CA HIS A 223 6.41 -11.64 32.13
C HIS A 223 6.94 -12.31 33.37
N THR A 224 7.90 -11.70 34.07
CA THR A 224 8.55 -12.27 35.25
C THR A 224 7.78 -12.01 36.54
N ALA A 225 7.20 -10.81 36.69
CA ALA A 225 6.51 -10.43 37.92
C ALA A 225 5.09 -11.04 38.02
N TYR A 226 4.41 -11.25 36.90
CA TYR A 226 3.02 -11.72 36.85
C TYR A 226 2.87 -13.03 36.08
N LEU A 227 3.69 -14.01 36.46
CA LEU A 227 3.73 -15.32 35.82
C LEU A 227 2.33 -15.98 35.84
N GLY A 228 1.90 -16.50 34.70
CA GLY A 228 0.60 -17.19 34.55
C GLY A 228 -0.62 -16.26 34.47
N GLN A 229 -0.45 -14.95 34.54
CA GLN A 229 -1.54 -14.01 34.27
C GLN A 229 -1.65 -13.78 32.75
N LYS A 230 -2.90 -13.72 32.24
CA LYS A 230 -3.19 -13.49 30.82
C LYS A 230 -2.62 -12.16 30.36
N ARG A 231 -1.77 -12.22 29.36
CA ARG A 231 -1.11 -11.08 28.71
C ARG A 231 -0.99 -11.33 27.21
N PHE A 232 -1.03 -10.29 26.41
CA PHE A 232 -0.86 -10.33 24.97
C PHE A 232 0.38 -9.52 24.60
N SER A 233 1.55 -10.18 24.62
CA SER A 233 2.82 -9.54 24.35
C SER A 233 2.88 -8.94 22.94
N ILE A 234 3.56 -7.78 22.83
CA ILE A 234 3.84 -7.09 21.57
C ILE A 234 5.15 -7.58 20.93
N GLU A 235 5.93 -8.40 21.63
CA GLU A 235 7.25 -8.85 21.18
C GLU A 235 7.18 -9.52 19.79
N GLY A 236 8.00 -9.03 18.86
CA GLY A 236 7.97 -9.34 17.44
C GLY A 236 7.25 -8.28 16.58
N SER A 237 6.62 -7.27 17.22
CA SER A 237 6.03 -6.08 16.58
C SER A 237 6.23 -4.83 17.44
N ASP A 238 7.18 -4.85 18.36
CA ASP A 238 7.47 -3.81 19.36
C ASP A 238 7.86 -2.47 18.75
N ILE A 239 8.39 -2.47 17.54
CA ILE A 239 8.69 -1.26 16.76
C ILE A 239 7.46 -0.37 16.53
N VAL A 240 6.23 -0.88 16.68
CA VAL A 240 5.02 -0.05 16.56
C VAL A 240 5.00 1.11 17.58
N ILE A 241 5.65 0.98 18.74
CA ILE A 241 5.71 2.06 19.71
C ILE A 241 6.54 3.24 19.19
N PRO A 242 7.79 3.08 18.73
CA PRO A 242 8.51 4.15 18.01
C PRO A 242 7.77 4.68 16.76
N MET A 243 7.06 3.82 16.02
CA MET A 243 6.24 4.24 14.88
C MET A 243 5.12 5.20 15.32
N LEU A 244 4.44 4.91 16.43
CA LEU A 244 3.43 5.79 17.00
C LEU A 244 4.02 7.10 17.52
N ASP A 245 5.19 7.08 18.20
CA ASP A 245 5.89 8.30 18.61
C ASP A 245 6.16 9.21 17.41
N LEU A 246 6.62 8.63 16.29
CA LEU A 246 6.86 9.39 15.05
C LEU A 246 5.54 9.89 14.45
N ALA A 247 4.49 9.07 14.41
CA ALA A 247 3.20 9.47 13.88
C ALA A 247 2.58 10.63 14.66
N LEU A 248 2.73 10.66 15.99
CA LEU A 248 2.34 11.78 16.83
C LEU A 248 3.11 13.06 16.48
N HIS A 249 4.43 12.92 16.30
CA HIS A 249 5.28 14.05 15.93
C HIS A 249 4.93 14.60 14.53
N GLU A 250 4.76 13.73 13.53
CA GLU A 250 4.36 14.14 12.19
C GLU A 250 2.94 14.74 12.17
N SER A 251 2.01 14.22 12.99
CA SER A 251 0.68 14.82 13.17
C SER A 251 0.77 16.26 13.68
N ALA A 252 1.60 16.51 14.68
CA ALA A 252 1.77 17.85 15.25
C ALA A 252 2.40 18.84 14.25
N LYS A 253 3.34 18.38 13.42
CA LYS A 253 3.96 19.20 12.36
C LYS A 253 2.95 19.76 11.37
N VAL A 254 1.90 18.99 11.05
CA VAL A 254 0.82 19.43 10.15
C VAL A 254 -0.30 20.16 10.88
N GLY A 255 -0.11 20.46 12.17
CA GLY A 255 -1.02 21.29 12.96
C GLY A 255 -2.04 20.53 13.81
N ALA A 256 -2.00 19.20 13.84
CA ALA A 256 -2.89 18.42 14.69
C ALA A 256 -2.66 18.73 16.17
N LYS A 257 -3.75 18.83 16.90
CA LYS A 257 -3.76 19.05 18.37
C LYS A 257 -4.08 17.77 19.13
N ARG A 258 -4.60 16.78 18.43
CA ARG A 258 -5.06 15.52 19.03
C ARG A 258 -4.90 14.36 18.07
N VAL A 259 -4.61 13.19 18.65
CA VAL A 259 -4.68 11.89 17.97
C VAL A 259 -5.68 11.01 18.71
N VAL A 260 -6.55 10.34 17.97
CA VAL A 260 -7.47 9.32 18.48
C VAL A 260 -6.98 7.96 18.01
N LEU A 261 -6.70 7.09 18.98
CA LEU A 261 -6.19 5.75 18.75
C LEU A 261 -7.28 4.70 18.97
N GLY A 262 -7.35 3.72 18.07
CA GLY A 262 -8.11 2.49 18.25
C GLY A 262 -7.23 1.28 18.12
N MET A 263 -7.40 0.27 18.97
CA MET A 263 -6.62 -0.97 18.87
C MET A 263 -7.28 -2.10 19.65
N ALA A 264 -6.94 -3.33 19.27
CA ALA A 264 -7.27 -4.53 20.03
C ALA A 264 -6.33 -4.69 21.26
N HIS A 265 -6.19 -5.89 21.75
CA HIS A 265 -5.50 -6.20 23.02
C HIS A 265 -3.96 -6.26 22.90
N ARG A 266 -3.41 -6.70 21.74
CA ARG A 266 -1.96 -6.92 21.57
C ARG A 266 -1.19 -5.61 21.60
N GLY A 267 -0.24 -5.50 22.53
CA GLY A 267 0.55 -4.30 22.72
C GLY A 267 -0.17 -3.15 23.45
N ARG A 268 -1.44 -3.32 23.85
CA ARG A 268 -2.21 -2.24 24.47
C ARG A 268 -1.56 -1.70 25.75
N LEU A 269 -0.94 -2.55 26.56
CA LEU A 269 -0.25 -2.11 27.76
C LEU A 269 0.95 -1.21 27.45
N ASN A 270 1.69 -1.53 26.39
CA ASN A 270 2.78 -0.66 25.93
C ASN A 270 2.27 0.67 25.38
N VAL A 271 1.17 0.66 24.61
CA VAL A 271 0.54 1.91 24.13
C VAL A 271 0.04 2.75 25.31
N LEU A 272 -0.58 2.15 26.32
CA LEU A 272 -1.01 2.85 27.53
C LEU A 272 0.18 3.48 28.26
N ALA A 273 1.26 2.73 28.48
CA ALA A 273 2.45 3.20 29.18
C ALA A 273 3.22 4.27 28.40
N HIS A 274 3.59 3.96 27.16
CA HIS A 274 4.59 4.72 26.43
C HIS A 274 4.02 5.78 25.50
N ILE A 275 2.78 5.59 25.03
CA ILE A 275 2.13 6.55 24.12
C ILE A 275 1.16 7.44 24.87
N VAL A 276 0.27 6.87 25.67
CA VAL A 276 -0.70 7.64 26.45
C VAL A 276 -0.07 8.25 27.71
N GLY A 277 0.98 7.60 28.24
CA GLY A 277 1.69 8.08 29.44
C GLY A 277 1.07 7.62 30.75
N LEU A 278 0.36 6.48 30.74
CA LEU A 278 -0.16 5.87 31.96
C LEU A 278 0.99 5.36 32.81
N GLY A 279 1.03 5.72 34.11
CA GLY A 279 2.11 5.31 35.00
C GLY A 279 2.19 3.80 35.19
N TYR A 280 3.40 3.25 35.28
CA TYR A 280 3.62 1.80 35.50
C TYR A 280 2.93 1.27 36.76
N GLU A 281 2.84 2.09 37.81
CA GLU A 281 2.10 1.73 39.03
C GLU A 281 0.61 1.48 38.77
N GLU A 282 0.03 2.21 37.84
CA GLU A 282 -1.39 2.07 37.51
C GLU A 282 -1.64 0.77 36.73
N ILE A 283 -0.73 0.45 35.80
CA ILE A 283 -0.74 -0.81 35.06
C ILE A 283 -0.56 -2.01 36.03
N THR A 284 0.43 -1.93 36.93
CA THR A 284 0.70 -3.04 37.87
C THR A 284 -0.41 -3.26 38.88
N ARG A 285 -1.09 -2.20 39.35
CA ARG A 285 -2.29 -2.34 40.19
C ARG A 285 -3.38 -3.17 39.57
N GLU A 286 -3.58 -3.07 38.26
CA GLU A 286 -4.56 -3.90 37.56
C GLU A 286 -4.20 -5.39 37.56
N PHE A 287 -2.89 -5.70 37.47
CA PHE A 287 -2.39 -7.07 37.63
C PHE A 287 -2.59 -7.61 39.06
N GLU A 288 -2.48 -6.75 40.04
CA GLU A 288 -2.66 -7.10 41.47
C GLU A 288 -4.16 -7.16 41.89
N GLY A 289 -5.07 -6.90 40.95
CA GLY A 289 -6.54 -6.90 41.24
C GLY A 289 -6.97 -5.72 42.10
N ILE A 290 -6.13 -4.68 42.26
CA ILE A 290 -6.45 -3.48 43.02
C ILE A 290 -7.19 -2.52 42.11
N GLN A 291 -8.51 -2.45 42.25
CA GLN A 291 -9.39 -1.62 41.45
C GLN A 291 -9.15 -0.12 41.69
N ALA A 292 -9.02 0.65 40.58
CA ALA A 292 -9.07 2.10 40.63
C ALA A 292 -10.44 2.57 41.16
N LYS A 293 -10.45 3.51 42.11
CA LYS A 293 -11.68 4.11 42.66
C LYS A 293 -12.44 4.81 41.53
N GLY A 294 -13.61 4.29 41.14
CA GLY A 294 -14.49 4.88 40.12
C GLY A 294 -14.65 4.11 38.82
N ALA A 295 -13.95 3.00 38.64
CA ALA A 295 -14.21 2.12 37.51
C ALA A 295 -15.52 1.35 37.69
N PHE A 296 -16.40 1.36 36.69
CA PHE A 296 -17.57 0.48 36.64
C PHE A 296 -17.08 -0.97 36.49
N THR A 297 -17.14 -1.74 37.57
CA THR A 297 -16.68 -3.12 37.57
C THR A 297 -17.80 -4.05 37.12
N VAL A 298 -17.54 -4.74 36.00
CA VAL A 298 -18.16 -6.05 35.76
C VAL A 298 -17.28 -7.08 36.47
N GLU A 299 -17.80 -7.75 37.46
CA GLU A 299 -17.09 -8.83 38.17
C GLU A 299 -16.61 -9.90 37.20
N GLY A 300 -15.33 -10.19 37.23
CA GLY A 300 -14.75 -11.39 36.66
C GLY A 300 -13.86 -11.17 35.46
N THR A 301 -12.64 -11.59 35.61
CA THR A 301 -11.52 -11.82 34.71
C THR A 301 -10.56 -10.65 34.53
N GLY A 302 -9.24 -10.93 34.60
CA GLY A 302 -8.13 -9.99 34.35
C GLY A 302 -8.06 -9.47 32.92
N ASP A 303 -9.19 -9.45 32.22
CA ASP A 303 -9.34 -9.00 30.81
C ASP A 303 -9.70 -7.51 30.72
N VAL A 304 -10.19 -6.90 31.80
CA VAL A 304 -10.66 -5.48 31.83
C VAL A 304 -9.57 -4.50 31.42
N LYS A 305 -8.32 -4.75 31.82
CA LYS A 305 -7.16 -3.91 31.47
C LYS A 305 -6.91 -3.76 29.97
N TYR A 306 -7.39 -4.70 29.15
CA TYR A 306 -7.26 -4.66 27.70
C TYR A 306 -8.41 -3.96 26.98
N HIS A 307 -9.40 -3.44 27.71
CA HIS A 307 -10.60 -2.80 27.16
C HIS A 307 -10.77 -1.34 27.59
N GLN A 308 -10.02 -0.89 28.60
CA GLN A 308 -10.12 0.48 29.10
C GLN A 308 -9.59 1.49 28.09
N GLY A 309 -10.33 2.61 27.93
CA GLY A 309 -9.86 3.80 27.26
C GLY A 309 -8.97 4.63 28.20
N ALA A 310 -8.12 5.47 27.63
CA ALA A 310 -7.29 6.39 28.39
C ALA A 310 -7.05 7.68 27.61
N GLN A 311 -6.71 8.74 28.33
CA GLN A 311 -6.32 10.01 27.74
C GLN A 311 -5.00 10.46 28.34
N GLY A 312 -4.16 11.07 27.52
CA GLY A 312 -2.88 11.63 27.94
C GLY A 312 -2.41 12.76 27.05
N GLU A 313 -1.27 13.28 27.39
CA GLU A 313 -0.57 14.32 26.64
C GLU A 313 0.89 13.95 26.49
N GLN A 314 1.43 14.17 25.32
CA GLN A 314 2.86 13.97 25.06
C GLN A 314 3.51 15.28 24.65
N SER A 315 4.64 15.62 25.32
CA SER A 315 5.50 16.72 24.91
C SER A 315 6.41 16.25 23.79
N LEU A 316 6.42 16.98 22.69
CA LEU A 316 7.19 16.65 21.50
C LEU A 316 8.56 17.35 21.51
N PRO A 317 9.54 16.88 20.71
CA PRO A 317 10.89 17.44 20.68
C PRO A 317 10.98 18.94 20.37
N ASP A 318 9.99 19.48 19.65
CA ASP A 318 9.87 20.90 19.31
C ASP A 318 9.25 21.75 20.42
N GLY A 319 8.90 21.14 21.56
CA GLY A 319 8.27 21.79 22.72
C GLY A 319 6.74 21.93 22.60
N SER A 320 6.14 21.47 21.51
CA SER A 320 4.68 21.40 21.37
C SER A 320 4.11 20.23 22.18
N THR A 321 2.79 20.24 22.41
CA THR A 321 2.09 19.18 23.12
C THR A 321 0.96 18.64 22.22
N ILE A 322 0.83 17.33 22.18
CA ILE A 322 -0.27 16.66 21.48
C ILE A 322 -1.11 15.85 22.46
N HIS A 323 -2.44 15.99 22.38
CA HIS A 323 -3.36 15.19 23.19
C HIS A 323 -3.60 13.83 22.53
N ILE A 324 -3.65 12.78 23.33
CA ILE A 324 -3.84 11.41 22.89
C ILE A 324 -5.10 10.87 23.56
N THR A 325 -5.97 10.27 22.76
CA THR A 325 -7.15 9.57 23.26
C THR A 325 -7.11 8.14 22.73
N LEU A 326 -6.87 7.18 23.60
CA LEU A 326 -7.05 5.76 23.28
C LEU A 326 -8.50 5.37 23.58
N ALA A 327 -9.25 5.02 22.55
CA ALA A 327 -10.64 4.65 22.70
C ALA A 327 -10.80 3.34 23.52
N PRO A 328 -11.81 3.24 24.39
CA PRO A 328 -12.17 1.95 24.97
C PRO A 328 -12.67 1.01 23.86
N ASN A 329 -12.33 -0.27 23.95
CA ASN A 329 -12.74 -1.26 22.96
C ASN A 329 -13.46 -2.44 23.59
N PRO A 330 -14.42 -3.08 22.89
CA PRO A 330 -14.99 -4.36 23.31
C PRO A 330 -14.03 -5.52 23.00
N SER A 331 -14.36 -6.71 23.48
CA SER A 331 -13.65 -7.94 23.09
C SER A 331 -13.94 -8.38 21.65
N HIS A 332 -14.96 -7.80 21.00
CA HIS A 332 -15.21 -7.97 19.58
C HIS A 332 -14.17 -7.17 18.79
N LEU A 333 -13.28 -7.87 18.08
CA LEU A 333 -12.19 -7.27 17.33
C LEU A 333 -12.74 -6.31 16.26
N GLU A 334 -12.00 -5.25 15.98
CA GLU A 334 -12.26 -4.24 14.95
C GLU A 334 -13.52 -3.36 15.18
N PHE A 335 -14.38 -3.66 16.14
CA PHE A 335 -15.59 -2.86 16.40
C PHE A 335 -15.29 -1.46 16.95
N VAL A 336 -14.08 -1.21 17.45
CA VAL A 336 -13.62 0.13 17.84
C VAL A 336 -13.36 1.05 16.64
N ASN A 337 -13.12 0.50 15.46
CA ASN A 337 -12.70 1.26 14.28
C ASN A 337 -13.70 2.36 13.90
N PRO A 338 -14.98 2.06 13.59
CA PRO A 338 -15.95 3.10 13.27
C PRO A 338 -16.22 4.06 14.43
N VAL A 339 -15.97 3.63 15.68
CA VAL A 339 -16.08 4.52 16.86
C VAL A 339 -14.97 5.56 16.82
N VAL A 340 -13.73 5.16 16.55
CA VAL A 340 -12.58 6.08 16.40
C VAL A 340 -12.80 7.06 15.25
N GLU A 341 -13.28 6.57 14.10
CA GLU A 341 -13.65 7.41 12.96
C GLU A 341 -14.66 8.50 13.37
N GLY A 342 -15.75 8.10 14.03
CA GLY A 342 -16.78 9.01 14.52
C GLY A 342 -16.26 9.99 15.57
N MET A 343 -15.44 9.53 16.53
CA MET A 343 -14.81 10.38 17.54
C MET A 343 -13.90 11.43 16.89
N THR A 344 -13.03 11.01 15.96
CA THR A 344 -12.12 11.88 15.25
C THR A 344 -12.88 12.95 14.50
N ARG A 345 -13.87 12.54 13.69
CA ARG A 345 -14.70 13.48 12.93
C ARG A 345 -15.41 14.49 13.83
N ALA A 346 -15.97 14.05 14.95
CA ALA A 346 -16.64 14.94 15.89
C ALA A 346 -15.69 15.98 16.49
N LEU A 347 -14.47 15.57 16.86
CA LEU A 347 -13.45 16.42 17.44
C LEU A 347 -12.82 17.41 16.44
N GLN A 348 -12.96 17.17 15.14
CA GLN A 348 -12.53 18.07 14.07
C GLN A 348 -13.46 19.28 13.89
N ASN A 349 -14.66 19.25 14.47
CA ASN A 349 -15.61 20.36 14.35
C ASN A 349 -15.31 21.45 15.37
N THR A 350 -15.40 22.72 14.94
CA THR A 350 -15.20 23.89 15.80
C THR A 350 -16.41 24.22 16.68
N GLY A 351 -17.54 23.52 16.49
CA GLY A 351 -18.80 23.69 17.23
C GLY A 351 -19.83 22.68 16.77
N TYR A 352 -21.05 22.79 17.31
CA TYR A 352 -22.19 21.92 16.97
C TYR A 352 -23.37 22.68 16.35
N ASP A 353 -23.15 23.94 15.98
CA ASP A 353 -24.15 24.80 15.34
C ASP A 353 -24.02 24.76 13.79
N GLN A 354 -24.89 25.51 13.11
CA GLN A 354 -24.94 25.57 11.65
C GLN A 354 -23.68 26.22 11.02
N ASP A 355 -22.90 26.95 11.83
CA ASP A 355 -21.68 27.64 11.41
C ASP A 355 -20.42 26.82 11.75
N ALA A 356 -20.57 25.62 12.29
CA ALA A 356 -19.47 24.73 12.64
C ALA A 356 -18.61 24.41 11.38
N LYS A 357 -17.32 24.69 11.49
CA LYS A 357 -16.35 24.35 10.45
C LYS A 357 -15.59 23.12 10.88
N ARG A 358 -15.39 22.22 9.95
CA ARG A 358 -14.55 21.04 10.13
C ARG A 358 -13.12 21.34 9.69
N ASP A 359 -12.15 20.92 10.50
CA ASP A 359 -10.72 20.93 10.18
C ASP A 359 -10.15 19.52 10.27
N PRO A 360 -10.00 18.79 9.14
CA PRO A 360 -9.46 17.43 9.12
C PRO A 360 -8.03 17.32 9.61
N ALA A 361 -7.25 18.42 9.57
CA ALA A 361 -5.89 18.45 10.07
C ALA A 361 -5.81 18.52 11.61
N ALA A 362 -6.84 19.06 12.27
CA ALA A 362 -6.81 19.30 13.73
C ALA A 362 -6.75 18.01 14.56
N VAL A 363 -7.31 16.90 14.06
CA VAL A 363 -7.35 15.60 14.77
C VAL A 363 -7.07 14.48 13.78
N VAL A 364 -6.16 13.57 14.15
CA VAL A 364 -5.75 12.42 13.32
C VAL A 364 -6.28 11.14 13.94
N ALA A 365 -6.84 10.26 13.12
CA ALA A 365 -7.19 8.88 13.49
C ALA A 365 -6.03 7.94 13.19
N ILE A 366 -5.71 7.04 14.13
CA ILE A 366 -4.79 5.93 13.93
C ILE A 366 -5.47 4.67 14.45
N LEU A 367 -5.55 3.64 13.61
CA LEU A 367 -6.12 2.34 13.93
C LEU A 367 -5.05 1.26 13.87
N ILE A 368 -4.96 0.43 14.91
CA ILE A 368 -4.00 -0.67 15.00
C ILE A 368 -4.79 -1.98 14.98
N HIS A 369 -4.53 -2.80 13.97
CA HIS A 369 -5.26 -4.02 13.66
C HIS A 369 -4.42 -5.27 13.90
N GLY A 370 -5.08 -6.43 14.07
CA GLY A 370 -4.45 -7.72 13.88
C GLY A 370 -4.68 -8.20 12.46
N ASP A 371 -3.72 -8.91 11.86
CA ASP A 371 -3.74 -9.37 10.48
C ASP A 371 -4.96 -10.24 10.13
N ALA A 372 -5.25 -11.23 10.96
CA ALA A 372 -6.39 -12.12 10.74
C ALA A 372 -7.73 -11.40 10.92
N ALA A 373 -7.83 -10.45 11.85
CA ALA A 373 -9.02 -9.64 12.06
C ALA A 373 -9.24 -8.67 10.91
N PHE A 374 -8.20 -7.97 10.46
CA PHE A 374 -8.28 -7.04 9.34
C PHE A 374 -8.80 -7.72 8.07
N ALA A 375 -8.26 -8.89 7.73
CA ALA A 375 -8.67 -9.64 6.55
C ALA A 375 -10.05 -10.29 6.67
N GLY A 376 -10.49 -10.65 7.90
CA GLY A 376 -11.65 -11.52 8.12
C GLY A 376 -12.90 -10.85 8.70
N GLU A 377 -12.77 -9.72 9.39
CA GLU A 377 -13.89 -9.07 10.08
C GLU A 377 -14.61 -8.06 9.17
N GLY A 378 -15.89 -8.28 8.90
CA GLY A 378 -16.68 -7.45 7.98
C GLY A 378 -16.73 -5.96 8.36
N VAL A 379 -16.62 -5.63 9.66
CA VAL A 379 -16.58 -4.25 10.13
C VAL A 379 -15.37 -3.47 9.64
N VAL A 380 -14.28 -4.13 9.26
CA VAL A 380 -13.11 -3.47 8.64
C VAL A 380 -13.51 -2.91 7.28
N ALA A 381 -14.15 -3.71 6.42
CA ALA A 381 -14.64 -3.23 5.12
C ALA A 381 -15.66 -2.08 5.28
N GLU A 382 -16.52 -2.14 6.31
CA GLU A 382 -17.45 -1.05 6.63
C GLU A 382 -16.69 0.22 7.04
N THR A 383 -15.63 0.11 7.85
CA THR A 383 -14.80 1.24 8.27
C THR A 383 -14.08 1.87 7.08
N LEU A 384 -13.40 1.06 6.24
CA LEU A 384 -12.74 1.55 5.04
C LEU A 384 -13.71 2.25 4.07
N ASN A 385 -14.96 1.75 3.99
CA ASN A 385 -16.01 2.41 3.21
C ASN A 385 -16.39 3.79 3.78
N LEU A 386 -16.32 4.01 5.11
CA LEU A 386 -16.58 5.31 5.72
C LEU A 386 -15.50 6.35 5.35
N GLY A 387 -14.27 5.92 5.12
CA GLY A 387 -13.10 6.78 4.86
C GLY A 387 -13.31 7.81 3.75
N ARG A 388 -14.07 7.47 2.69
CA ARG A 388 -14.33 8.36 1.54
C ARG A 388 -15.75 8.90 1.46
N LEU A 389 -16.62 8.60 2.41
CA LEU A 389 -17.99 9.14 2.41
C LEU A 389 -18.03 10.51 3.08
N ASP A 390 -18.50 11.54 2.37
CA ASP A 390 -18.57 12.94 2.84
C ASP A 390 -19.20 13.09 4.23
N GLY A 391 -20.21 12.27 4.52
CA GLY A 391 -20.90 12.26 5.81
C GLY A 391 -20.11 11.67 6.97
N TYR A 392 -19.06 10.87 6.69
CA TYR A 392 -18.37 10.04 7.68
C TYR A 392 -16.86 10.26 7.74
N THR A 393 -16.21 10.51 6.62
CA THR A 393 -14.74 10.59 6.54
C THR A 393 -14.11 11.47 7.63
N PRO A 394 -13.08 10.98 8.35
CA PRO A 394 -12.28 11.79 9.26
C PRO A 394 -11.16 12.58 8.54
N GLY A 395 -11.08 12.51 7.20
CA GLY A 395 -10.00 13.13 6.42
C GLY A 395 -8.71 12.34 6.52
N GLY A 396 -8.83 11.04 6.35
CA GLY A 396 -7.76 10.06 6.33
C GLY A 396 -7.42 9.47 7.69
N THR A 397 -7.36 8.15 7.73
CA THR A 397 -6.93 7.32 8.86
C THR A 397 -5.63 6.62 8.52
N VAL A 398 -4.70 6.57 9.46
CA VAL A 398 -3.51 5.73 9.35
C VAL A 398 -3.82 4.37 9.97
N HIS A 399 -3.86 3.34 9.14
CA HIS A 399 -4.07 1.96 9.57
C HIS A 399 -2.71 1.27 9.72
N ILE A 400 -2.46 0.63 10.85
CA ILE A 400 -1.26 -0.17 11.10
C ILE A 400 -1.71 -1.60 11.42
N ILE A 401 -1.40 -2.53 10.54
CA ILE A 401 -1.69 -3.95 10.75
C ILE A 401 -0.48 -4.57 11.45
N LEU A 402 -0.65 -5.08 12.67
CA LEU A 402 0.35 -5.90 13.33
C LEU A 402 0.25 -7.31 12.75
N ASP A 403 0.87 -7.53 11.59
CA ASP A 403 0.87 -8.82 10.90
C ASP A 403 1.90 -9.76 11.54
N ASN A 404 1.47 -10.45 12.60
CA ASN A 404 2.31 -11.45 13.25
C ASN A 404 2.22 -12.83 12.59
N GLN A 405 1.60 -12.94 11.43
CA GLN A 405 1.54 -14.10 10.56
C GLN A 405 0.84 -15.33 11.19
N ILE A 406 -0.01 -15.10 12.20
CA ILE A 406 -0.80 -16.18 12.82
C ILE A 406 -2.08 -15.63 13.47
N GLY A 407 -3.23 -16.09 13.02
CA GLY A 407 -4.53 -15.74 13.59
C GLY A 407 -4.96 -16.71 14.68
N PHE A 408 -4.82 -16.35 15.95
CA PHE A 408 -5.00 -17.24 17.12
C PHE A 408 -4.08 -18.45 17.00
N THR A 409 -4.51 -19.53 16.34
CA THR A 409 -3.74 -20.77 16.07
C THR A 409 -3.74 -21.13 14.58
N THR A 410 -4.22 -20.23 13.70
CA THR A 410 -4.44 -20.48 12.28
C THR A 410 -3.37 -19.77 11.45
N LEU A 411 -2.64 -20.53 10.63
CA LEU A 411 -1.67 -19.97 9.69
C LEU A 411 -2.36 -19.14 8.59
N PRO A 412 -1.69 -18.14 8.00
CA PRO A 412 -2.28 -17.27 6.97
C PRO A 412 -2.89 -18.04 5.80
N ILE A 413 -2.24 -19.09 5.32
CA ILE A 413 -2.71 -19.95 4.21
C ILE A 413 -4.07 -20.63 4.49
N HIS A 414 -4.45 -20.76 5.75
CA HIS A 414 -5.73 -21.30 6.20
C HIS A 414 -6.70 -20.23 6.69
N GLY A 415 -6.22 -19.01 6.87
CA GLY A 415 -6.97 -17.90 7.44
C GLY A 415 -7.47 -16.85 6.44
N ARG A 416 -6.81 -16.72 5.30
CA ARG A 416 -7.18 -15.76 4.25
C ARG A 416 -6.91 -16.30 2.84
N SER A 417 -7.70 -15.85 1.87
CA SER A 417 -7.56 -16.23 0.45
C SER A 417 -6.60 -15.30 -0.30
N THR A 418 -6.31 -14.13 0.27
CA THR A 418 -5.45 -13.11 -0.30
C THR A 418 -3.99 -13.32 0.09
N ARG A 419 -3.07 -12.72 -0.66
CA ARG A 419 -1.64 -12.77 -0.36
C ARG A 419 -1.34 -12.07 0.95
N TYR A 420 -1.77 -10.83 1.09
CA TYR A 420 -1.55 -9.98 2.25
C TYR A 420 -2.83 -9.80 3.07
N ALA A 421 -2.66 -9.53 4.36
CA ALA A 421 -3.79 -9.18 5.22
C ALA A 421 -4.44 -7.87 4.77
N SER A 422 -3.65 -6.97 4.22
CA SER A 422 -4.02 -5.64 3.74
C SER A 422 -4.75 -5.61 2.39
N ASP A 423 -4.83 -6.73 1.65
CA ASP A 423 -5.41 -6.78 0.30
C ASP A 423 -6.88 -6.30 0.22
N LEU A 424 -7.61 -6.34 1.34
CA LEU A 424 -8.96 -5.78 1.41
C LEU A 424 -8.98 -4.28 1.04
N ALA A 425 -7.94 -3.53 1.40
CA ALA A 425 -7.85 -2.09 1.17
C ALA A 425 -7.71 -1.73 -0.32
N LYS A 426 -7.27 -2.66 -1.17
CA LYS A 426 -7.18 -2.47 -2.62
C LYS A 426 -8.52 -2.10 -3.24
N GLY A 427 -9.61 -2.70 -2.76
CA GLY A 427 -10.96 -2.40 -3.24
C GLY A 427 -11.44 -0.98 -2.93
N PHE A 428 -10.72 -0.26 -2.09
CA PHE A 428 -10.98 1.13 -1.71
C PHE A 428 -9.95 2.11 -2.28
N SER A 429 -9.00 1.62 -3.08
CA SER A 429 -7.91 2.41 -3.70
C SER A 429 -7.05 3.14 -2.67
N PHE A 430 -6.78 2.54 -1.50
CA PHE A 430 -5.87 3.08 -0.50
C PHE A 430 -4.46 2.54 -0.69
N PRO A 431 -3.39 3.37 -0.60
CA PRO A 431 -2.03 2.89 -0.72
C PRO A 431 -1.66 1.94 0.41
N ILE A 432 -0.88 0.90 0.07
CA ILE A 432 -0.43 -0.12 1.01
C ILE A 432 1.09 -0.12 1.04
N ILE A 433 1.65 -0.13 2.25
CA ILE A 433 3.09 -0.16 2.53
C ILE A 433 3.35 -1.37 3.43
N HIS A 434 4.02 -2.39 2.90
CA HIS A 434 4.49 -3.53 3.68
C HIS A 434 5.88 -3.22 4.24
N VAL A 435 6.13 -3.54 5.49
CA VAL A 435 7.43 -3.27 6.09
C VAL A 435 7.84 -4.36 7.08
N ASN A 436 9.13 -4.72 7.04
CA ASN A 436 9.73 -5.68 7.95
C ASN A 436 9.87 -5.07 9.35
N ALA A 437 9.22 -5.66 10.36
CA ALA A 437 9.25 -5.17 11.74
C ALA A 437 10.65 -5.21 12.39
N ASP A 438 11.57 -6.02 11.88
CA ASP A 438 12.96 -6.10 12.35
C ASP A 438 13.88 -5.09 11.64
N ASP A 439 13.35 -4.23 10.75
CA ASP A 439 14.05 -3.07 10.20
C ASP A 439 13.47 -1.75 10.75
N PRO A 440 13.99 -1.25 11.89
CA PRO A 440 13.42 -0.07 12.54
C PRO A 440 13.48 1.21 11.68
N GLU A 441 14.52 1.39 10.86
CA GLU A 441 14.62 2.58 10.01
C GLU A 441 13.60 2.53 8.88
N ALA A 442 13.36 1.36 8.30
CA ALA A 442 12.32 1.12 7.32
C ALA A 442 10.91 1.35 7.90
N CYS A 443 10.64 0.87 9.11
CA CYS A 443 9.37 1.10 9.79
C CYS A 443 9.08 2.61 9.99
N LEU A 444 10.09 3.39 10.41
CA LEU A 444 9.94 4.83 10.52
C LEU A 444 9.78 5.52 9.16
N ALA A 445 10.41 4.98 8.11
CA ALA A 445 10.22 5.47 6.74
C ALA A 445 8.78 5.24 6.25
N ALA A 446 8.20 4.07 6.51
CA ALA A 446 6.80 3.77 6.20
C ALA A 446 5.85 4.78 6.87
N VAL A 447 6.07 5.09 8.16
CA VAL A 447 5.28 6.11 8.88
C VAL A 447 5.41 7.48 8.23
N ARG A 448 6.63 7.91 7.86
CA ARG A 448 6.82 9.23 7.20
C ARG A 448 6.02 9.32 5.91
N LEU A 449 6.10 8.30 5.07
CA LEU A 449 5.35 8.27 3.81
C LEU A 449 3.84 8.29 4.07
N ALA A 450 3.34 7.46 4.99
CA ALA A 450 1.94 7.39 5.33
C ALA A 450 1.40 8.74 5.85
N MET A 451 2.17 9.41 6.74
CA MET A 451 1.75 10.68 7.32
C MET A 451 1.75 11.83 6.30
N VAL A 452 2.73 11.86 5.39
CA VAL A 452 2.78 12.86 4.31
C VAL A 452 1.63 12.62 3.33
N TYR A 453 1.35 11.36 2.95
CA TYR A 453 0.22 11.01 2.10
C TYR A 453 -1.12 11.47 2.71
N ARG A 454 -1.36 11.08 3.97
CA ARG A 454 -2.57 11.50 4.69
C ARG A 454 -2.72 13.02 4.74
N ALA A 455 -1.63 13.74 4.97
CA ALA A 455 -1.67 15.20 5.05
C ALA A 455 -1.99 15.87 3.70
N GLU A 456 -1.48 15.32 2.60
CA GLU A 456 -1.67 15.82 1.24
C GLU A 456 -3.07 15.51 0.70
N TYR A 457 -3.51 14.25 0.86
CA TYR A 457 -4.73 13.76 0.22
C TYR A 457 -5.93 13.67 1.15
N HIS A 458 -5.74 13.79 2.48
CA HIS A 458 -6.79 13.57 3.49
C HIS A 458 -7.52 12.23 3.30
N ASP A 459 -6.77 11.19 2.98
CA ASP A 459 -7.23 9.86 2.62
C ASP A 459 -6.56 8.78 3.47
N ASP A 460 -7.15 7.58 3.53
CA ASP A 460 -6.65 6.48 4.33
C ASP A 460 -5.38 5.88 3.72
N VAL A 461 -4.52 5.35 4.57
CA VAL A 461 -3.27 4.68 4.19
C VAL A 461 -3.02 3.49 5.09
N ILE A 462 -2.55 2.39 4.52
CA ILE A 462 -2.32 1.14 5.21
C ILE A 462 -0.82 0.88 5.36
N ILE A 463 -0.36 0.64 6.59
CA ILE A 463 0.96 0.09 6.89
C ILE A 463 0.76 -1.35 7.35
N ASP A 464 1.24 -2.30 6.59
CA ASP A 464 1.27 -3.71 6.92
C ASP A 464 2.62 -4.03 7.56
N LEU A 465 2.66 -3.99 8.90
CA LEU A 465 3.86 -4.22 9.71
C LEU A 465 4.04 -5.72 9.89
N VAL A 466 4.84 -6.32 9.02
CA VAL A 466 5.10 -7.76 9.01
C VAL A 466 6.13 -8.10 10.09
N GLY A 467 5.66 -8.78 11.12
CA GLY A 467 6.43 -9.21 12.26
C GLY A 467 6.20 -10.69 12.57
N TYR A 468 6.30 -11.03 13.83
CA TYR A 468 6.03 -12.35 14.33
C TYR A 468 5.45 -12.29 15.75
N ARG A 469 5.02 -13.40 16.26
CA ARG A 469 4.58 -13.57 17.63
C ARG A 469 5.59 -14.43 18.38
N ARG A 470 6.30 -13.82 19.33
CA ARG A 470 7.35 -14.53 20.09
C ARG A 470 6.78 -15.58 21.05
N TYR A 471 5.65 -15.28 21.68
CA TYR A 471 4.95 -16.19 22.59
C TYR A 471 3.66 -16.72 21.94
N GLY A 472 2.86 -17.52 22.65
CA GLY A 472 1.56 -17.96 22.20
C GLY A 472 0.56 -16.83 21.94
N HIS A 473 -0.69 -17.15 21.66
CA HIS A 473 -1.74 -16.12 21.50
C HIS A 473 -1.83 -15.25 22.74
N ASN A 474 -1.74 -15.86 23.92
CA ASN A 474 -1.44 -15.22 25.20
C ASN A 474 -0.34 -16.03 25.92
N GLU A 475 0.18 -15.53 27.03
CA GLU A 475 1.30 -16.15 27.74
C GLU A 475 0.98 -17.50 28.40
N GLY A 476 -0.27 -17.90 28.45
CA GLY A 476 -0.68 -19.24 28.89
C GLY A 476 -0.59 -20.31 27.81
N ASP A 477 -0.41 -19.91 26.54
CA ASP A 477 -0.36 -20.80 25.41
C ASP A 477 1.09 -21.21 25.10
N GLU A 478 1.31 -22.50 24.81
CA GLU A 478 2.62 -23.00 24.38
C GLU A 478 2.85 -22.71 22.88
N PRO A 479 3.77 -21.79 22.53
CA PRO A 479 3.94 -21.36 21.14
C PRO A 479 4.37 -22.49 20.19
N SER A 480 5.12 -23.48 20.67
CA SER A 480 5.61 -24.61 19.84
C SER A 480 4.48 -25.47 19.26
N PHE A 481 3.24 -25.35 19.77
CA PHE A 481 2.10 -26.08 19.21
C PHE A 481 1.51 -25.43 17.97
N THR A 482 1.77 -24.16 17.75
CA THR A 482 1.13 -23.36 16.68
C THR A 482 2.13 -22.56 15.84
N GLN A 483 3.35 -22.39 16.33
CA GLN A 483 4.41 -21.55 15.73
C GLN A 483 5.68 -22.41 15.64
N PRO A 484 5.89 -23.15 14.53
CA PRO A 484 7.04 -24.03 14.33
C PRO A 484 8.39 -23.30 14.30
#